data_15f5f56cfbe5f0b39c6916700698698c
#
_entry.id   15f5f56cfbe5f0b39c6916700698698c
#
_cell.length_a   1.000
_cell.length_b   1.000
_cell.length_c   1.000
_cell.angle_alpha   90.00
_cell.angle_beta   90.00
_cell.angle_gamma   90.00
#
_symmetry.space_group_name_H-M   'P 1'
#
loop_
_entity.id
_entity.type
_entity.pdbx_description
1 polymer ?
#
loop_
_entity_poly.entity_id
_entity_poly.type
_entity_poly.pdbx_seq_one_letter_code
_entity_poly.pdbx_strand_id
1 'polypeptide(L)'
;PSLEWAGKLASHCGVGLITEFAAARTQRGAGRVHVPRMPYVVDVALSATKRFKHAILVNTKTPVAFFAYPNKPSLLLSEDCQIHTLATVSEEGPQALVDLAMMLGAENVEIQRQPPNLPKMPSGKLDSDTISAVVANVLPEGAIVSDESISMGRNLLDFTKGCPPHDWLFITGGSIGQGMPLATGAAVACRDRPVLSLSGDGSAMYTLQSLWTQAREQLNVTTVIYANRSYAILHGELR
;
A
#
# COMPACT_ATOMS: atom_id res chain seq x y z
N PRO A 1 4.09 -6.16 -14.24
CA PRO A 1 3.82 -5.64 -15.61
C PRO A 1 2.92 -4.42 -15.61
N SER A 2 1.75 -4.43 -14.92
CA SER A 2 0.77 -3.33 -14.95
C SER A 2 1.35 -1.97 -14.50
N LEU A 3 2.15 -1.94 -13.43
CA LEU A 3 2.80 -0.72 -12.94
C LEU A 3 3.80 -0.14 -13.95
N GLU A 4 4.47 -0.99 -14.73
CA GLU A 4 5.39 -0.53 -15.78
C GLU A 4 4.62 0.21 -16.88
N TRP A 5 3.49 -0.34 -17.35
CA TRP A 5 2.66 0.31 -18.36
C TRP A 5 1.99 1.57 -17.84
N ALA A 6 1.49 1.54 -16.60
CA ALA A 6 1.00 2.75 -15.93
C ALA A 6 2.10 3.83 -15.80
N GLY A 7 3.33 3.42 -15.49
CA GLY A 7 4.48 4.32 -15.43
C GLY A 7 4.84 4.93 -16.79
N LYS A 8 4.76 4.15 -17.89
CA LYS A 8 4.94 4.66 -19.26
C LYS A 8 3.89 5.71 -19.62
N LEU A 9 2.62 5.41 -19.32
CA LEU A 9 1.52 6.36 -19.52
C LEU A 9 1.72 7.63 -18.69
N ALA A 10 2.14 7.49 -17.43
CA ALA A 10 2.43 8.64 -16.56
C ALA A 10 3.54 9.52 -17.12
N SER A 11 4.65 8.90 -17.58
CA SER A 11 5.78 9.63 -18.16
C SER A 11 5.42 10.29 -19.50
N HIS A 12 4.61 9.63 -20.33
CA HIS A 12 4.25 10.11 -21.67
C HIS A 12 3.18 11.22 -21.62
N CYS A 13 2.11 10.98 -20.87
CA CYS A 13 0.93 11.86 -20.86
C CYS A 13 0.92 12.86 -19.69
N GLY A 14 1.87 12.74 -18.75
CA GLY A 14 1.89 13.60 -17.55
C GLY A 14 0.76 13.30 -16.55
N VAL A 15 0.16 12.11 -16.60
CA VAL A 15 -0.92 11.73 -15.69
C VAL A 15 -0.38 11.30 -14.32
N GLY A 16 -1.11 11.61 -13.25
CA GLY A 16 -0.80 11.15 -11.90
C GLY A 16 -1.28 9.72 -11.68
N LEU A 17 -0.51 8.93 -10.95
CA LEU A 17 -0.89 7.58 -10.52
C LEU A 17 -1.30 7.59 -9.05
N ILE A 18 -2.38 6.89 -8.70
CA ILE A 18 -2.84 6.70 -7.33
C ILE A 18 -3.37 5.26 -7.22
N THR A 19 -2.97 4.52 -6.17
CA THR A 19 -3.63 3.26 -5.83
C THR A 19 -4.77 3.52 -4.87
N GLU A 20 -5.76 2.62 -4.85
CA GLU A 20 -6.78 2.63 -3.82
C GLU A 20 -6.16 2.49 -2.41
N PHE A 21 -6.90 2.92 -1.39
CA PHE A 21 -6.42 2.89 0.01
C PHE A 21 -6.06 1.47 0.46
N ALA A 22 -6.89 0.48 0.15
CA ALA A 22 -6.74 -0.91 0.57
C ALA A 22 -6.29 -1.84 -0.57
N ALA A 23 -5.35 -1.38 -1.41
CA ALA A 23 -4.77 -2.22 -2.46
C ALA A 23 -4.16 -3.49 -1.84
N ALA A 24 -4.69 -4.66 -2.23
CA ALA A 24 -4.32 -5.94 -1.62
C ALA A 24 -2.82 -6.24 -1.72
N ARG A 25 -2.20 -5.86 -2.84
CA ARG A 25 -0.76 -6.03 -3.09
C ARG A 25 -0.22 -4.91 -3.95
N THR A 26 0.92 -4.37 -3.54
CA THR A 26 1.69 -3.42 -4.35
C THR A 26 3.16 -3.85 -4.43
N GLN A 27 3.75 -3.77 -5.62
CA GLN A 27 5.19 -3.90 -5.81
C GLN A 27 5.82 -2.53 -5.66
N ARG A 28 6.80 -2.38 -4.78
CA ARG A 28 7.41 -1.10 -4.46
C ARG A 28 8.89 -1.22 -4.15
N GLY A 29 9.52 -0.09 -3.83
CA GLY A 29 10.96 0.00 -3.56
C GLY A 29 11.72 0.65 -4.70
N ALA A 30 13.03 0.76 -4.51
CA ALA A 30 13.94 1.31 -5.51
C ALA A 30 13.87 0.55 -6.83
N GLY A 31 13.96 1.27 -7.95
CA GLY A 31 13.84 0.69 -9.29
C GLY A 31 12.41 0.34 -9.71
N ARG A 32 11.40 0.55 -8.86
CA ARG A 32 9.97 0.35 -9.17
C ARG A 32 9.30 1.67 -9.51
N VAL A 33 8.15 1.59 -10.19
CA VAL A 33 7.27 2.76 -10.37
C VAL A 33 6.65 3.11 -9.03
N HIS A 34 6.85 4.35 -8.59
CA HIS A 34 6.24 4.80 -7.34
C HIS A 34 4.79 5.22 -7.58
N VAL A 35 3.87 4.60 -6.86
CA VAL A 35 2.44 4.95 -6.91
C VAL A 35 1.99 5.30 -5.48
N PRO A 36 1.63 6.56 -5.22
CA PRO A 36 1.05 6.96 -3.94
C PRO A 36 -0.26 6.23 -3.66
N ARG A 37 -0.51 5.93 -2.40
CA ARG A 37 -1.78 5.38 -1.94
C ARG A 37 -2.78 6.52 -1.68
N MET A 38 -4.06 6.29 -2.00
CA MET A 38 -5.15 7.21 -1.62
C MET A 38 -5.10 7.42 -0.10
N PRO A 39 -5.08 8.68 0.38
CA PRO A 39 -5.11 8.95 1.82
C PRO A 39 -6.37 8.43 2.50
N TYR A 40 -6.23 7.96 3.75
CA TYR A 40 -7.37 7.52 4.56
C TYR A 40 -8.25 8.69 5.01
N VAL A 41 -7.64 9.80 5.43
CA VAL A 41 -8.35 10.97 5.93
C VAL A 41 -9.03 11.70 4.77
N VAL A 42 -10.35 11.89 4.85
CA VAL A 42 -11.18 12.43 3.76
C VAL A 42 -10.66 13.77 3.23
N ASP A 43 -10.37 14.73 4.12
CA ASP A 43 -9.91 16.06 3.69
C ASP A 43 -8.55 16.01 2.99
N VAL A 44 -7.67 15.10 3.42
CA VAL A 44 -6.37 14.89 2.77
C VAL A 44 -6.55 14.25 1.40
N ALA A 45 -7.46 13.27 1.29
CA ALA A 45 -7.78 12.62 0.03
C ALA A 45 -8.38 13.61 -0.98
N LEU A 46 -9.36 14.41 -0.56
CA LEU A 46 -9.97 15.47 -1.38
C LEU A 46 -8.94 16.52 -1.82
N SER A 47 -8.04 16.92 -0.93
CA SER A 47 -6.96 17.85 -1.27
C SER A 47 -6.00 17.24 -2.33
N ALA A 48 -5.66 15.97 -2.19
CA ALA A 48 -4.78 15.26 -3.12
C ALA A 48 -5.39 15.10 -4.52
N THR A 49 -6.72 14.94 -4.60
CA THR A 49 -7.45 14.68 -5.85
C THR A 49 -8.04 15.93 -6.50
N LYS A 50 -8.15 17.06 -5.78
CA LYS A 50 -8.80 18.30 -6.20
C LYS A 50 -8.38 18.81 -7.60
N ARG A 51 -7.13 18.59 -7.97
CA ARG A 51 -6.56 19.08 -9.24
C ARG A 51 -6.98 18.27 -10.47
N PHE A 52 -7.51 17.05 -10.28
CA PHE A 52 -7.80 16.16 -11.38
C PHE A 52 -9.18 16.46 -11.99
N LYS A 53 -9.21 16.66 -13.29
CA LYS A 53 -10.42 16.84 -14.09
C LYS A 53 -10.93 15.54 -14.71
N HIS A 54 -10.04 14.56 -14.82
CA HIS A 54 -10.33 13.22 -15.32
C HIS A 54 -9.70 12.18 -14.39
N ALA A 55 -10.42 11.10 -14.14
CA ALA A 55 -9.95 9.92 -13.44
C ALA A 55 -10.18 8.68 -14.31
N ILE A 56 -9.12 7.90 -14.54
CA ILE A 56 -9.19 6.66 -15.29
C ILE A 56 -9.07 5.52 -14.30
N LEU A 57 -10.10 4.70 -14.20
CA LEU A 57 -10.19 3.57 -13.30
C LEU A 57 -9.73 2.29 -13.99
N VAL A 58 -8.80 1.56 -13.37
CA VAL A 58 -8.27 0.29 -13.88
C VAL A 58 -8.33 -0.76 -12.78
N ASN A 59 -9.18 -1.76 -12.92
CA ASN A 59 -9.46 -2.81 -11.94
C ASN A 59 -9.80 -2.27 -10.54
N THR A 60 -10.41 -1.10 -10.47
CA THR A 60 -10.85 -0.48 -9.22
C THR A 60 -12.19 0.20 -9.40
N LYS A 61 -12.84 0.52 -8.30
CA LYS A 61 -14.07 1.31 -8.28
C LYS A 61 -13.76 2.79 -8.03
N THR A 62 -14.76 3.65 -8.25
CA THR A 62 -14.67 5.06 -7.86
C THR A 62 -14.24 5.16 -6.39
N PRO A 63 -13.21 5.96 -6.07
CA PRO A 63 -12.71 6.05 -4.71
C PRO A 63 -13.75 6.71 -3.80
N VAL A 64 -14.03 6.05 -2.70
CA VAL A 64 -14.96 6.50 -1.65
C VAL A 64 -14.27 6.56 -0.31
N ALA A 65 -14.80 7.39 0.59
CA ALA A 65 -14.36 7.45 1.98
C ALA A 65 -14.56 6.08 2.67
N PHE A 66 -13.65 5.72 3.57
CA PHE A 66 -13.72 4.43 4.26
C PHE A 66 -14.98 4.29 5.13
N PHE A 67 -15.35 5.38 5.79
CA PHE A 67 -16.61 5.50 6.54
C PHE A 67 -17.43 6.68 6.02
N ALA A 68 -18.73 6.66 6.32
CA ALA A 68 -19.60 7.82 6.13
C ALA A 68 -19.39 8.80 7.30
N TYR A 69 -18.72 9.91 7.02
CA TYR A 69 -18.49 10.95 8.04
C TYR A 69 -19.55 12.06 7.95
N PRO A 70 -20.06 12.56 9.09
CA PRO A 70 -20.96 13.69 9.08
C PRO A 70 -20.34 14.91 8.37
N ASN A 71 -21.12 15.54 7.51
CA ASN A 71 -20.73 16.74 6.76
C ASN A 71 -19.48 16.57 5.85
N LYS A 72 -19.15 15.34 5.47
CA LYS A 72 -18.09 15.04 4.50
C LYS A 72 -18.68 14.33 3.29
N PRO A 73 -18.16 14.57 2.07
CA PRO A 73 -18.58 13.81 0.91
C PRO A 73 -18.08 12.36 0.99
N SER A 74 -18.89 11.43 0.49
CA SER A 74 -18.48 10.03 0.36
C SER A 74 -17.52 9.81 -0.80
N LEU A 75 -17.65 10.56 -1.89
CA LEU A 75 -16.74 10.49 -3.04
C LEU A 75 -15.46 11.27 -2.75
N LEU A 76 -14.33 10.68 -3.11
CA LEU A 76 -13.00 11.28 -2.91
C LEU A 76 -12.43 11.93 -4.18
N LEU A 77 -13.30 12.25 -5.14
CA LEU A 77 -13.02 13.04 -6.34
C LEU A 77 -13.89 14.28 -6.35
N SER A 78 -13.44 15.35 -7.00
CA SER A 78 -14.25 16.54 -7.20
C SER A 78 -15.52 16.23 -8.00
N GLU A 79 -16.61 16.93 -7.77
CA GLU A 79 -17.88 16.75 -8.50
C GLU A 79 -17.73 16.99 -10.00
N ASP A 80 -16.80 17.86 -10.40
CA ASP A 80 -16.48 18.18 -11.80
C ASP A 80 -15.45 17.22 -12.42
N CYS A 81 -14.97 16.20 -11.68
CA CYS A 81 -14.05 15.20 -12.18
C CYS A 81 -14.79 14.16 -13.03
N GLN A 82 -14.45 14.07 -14.31
CA GLN A 82 -15.00 13.05 -15.20
C GLN A 82 -14.34 11.70 -14.94
N ILE A 83 -15.15 10.67 -14.71
CA ILE A 83 -14.67 9.32 -14.39
C ILE A 83 -14.80 8.44 -15.63
N HIS A 84 -13.69 7.80 -16.01
CA HIS A 84 -13.60 6.86 -17.13
C HIS A 84 -13.18 5.50 -16.60
N THR A 85 -13.89 4.45 -16.95
CA THR A 85 -13.49 3.09 -16.61
C THR A 85 -12.79 2.47 -17.83
N LEU A 86 -11.47 2.26 -17.70
CA LEU A 86 -10.67 1.58 -18.74
C LEU A 86 -10.86 0.06 -18.65
N ALA A 87 -10.87 -0.47 -17.42
CA ALA A 87 -11.16 -1.88 -17.17
C ALA A 87 -11.82 -2.03 -15.79
N THR A 88 -12.90 -2.79 -15.72
CA THR A 88 -13.58 -3.17 -14.47
C THR A 88 -12.76 -4.23 -13.71
N VAL A 89 -13.18 -4.56 -12.48
CA VAL A 89 -12.50 -5.57 -11.65
C VAL A 89 -12.56 -7.00 -12.22
N SER A 90 -13.46 -7.24 -13.16
CA SER A 90 -13.64 -8.54 -13.84
C SER A 90 -12.99 -8.61 -15.22
N GLU A 91 -12.33 -7.55 -15.65
CA GLU A 91 -11.69 -7.45 -16.97
C GLU A 91 -10.16 -7.47 -16.87
N GLU A 92 -9.48 -7.67 -18.00
CA GLU A 92 -8.03 -7.75 -18.09
C GLU A 92 -7.37 -6.35 -18.05
N GLY A 93 -7.37 -5.72 -16.88
CA GLY A 93 -6.78 -4.39 -16.67
C GLY A 93 -5.31 -4.27 -17.09
N PRO A 94 -4.44 -5.27 -16.83
CA PRO A 94 -3.08 -5.25 -17.34
C PRO A 94 -3.00 -5.12 -18.85
N GLN A 95 -3.83 -5.86 -19.60
CA GLN A 95 -3.88 -5.77 -21.06
C GLN A 95 -4.44 -4.44 -21.55
N ALA A 96 -5.49 -3.93 -20.90
CA ALA A 96 -6.06 -2.62 -21.21
C ALA A 96 -5.04 -1.48 -21.08
N LEU A 97 -4.14 -1.55 -20.08
CA LEU A 97 -3.03 -0.59 -19.95
C LEU A 97 -1.99 -0.72 -21.08
N VAL A 98 -1.70 -1.93 -21.53
CA VAL A 98 -0.82 -2.18 -22.70
C VAL A 98 -1.43 -1.56 -23.94
N ASP A 99 -2.69 -1.87 -24.22
CA ASP A 99 -3.39 -1.40 -25.42
C ASP A 99 -3.49 0.13 -25.45
N LEU A 100 -3.83 0.74 -24.31
CA LEU A 100 -3.88 2.20 -24.18
C LEU A 100 -2.49 2.82 -24.42
N ALA A 101 -1.42 2.24 -23.87
CA ALA A 101 -0.06 2.74 -24.05
C ALA A 101 0.38 2.65 -25.53
N MET A 102 0.04 1.56 -26.22
CA MET A 102 0.30 1.39 -27.66
C MET A 102 -0.49 2.41 -28.49
N MET A 103 -1.78 2.59 -28.21
CA MET A 103 -2.62 3.57 -28.91
C MET A 103 -2.10 5.00 -28.78
N LEU A 104 -1.45 5.32 -27.66
CA LEU A 104 -0.89 6.64 -27.40
C LEU A 104 0.60 6.78 -27.79
N GLY A 105 1.24 5.73 -28.29
CA GLY A 105 2.67 5.74 -28.65
C GLY A 105 3.60 5.80 -27.44
N ALA A 106 3.16 5.26 -26.30
CA ALA A 106 3.92 5.30 -25.05
C ALA A 106 4.78 4.05 -24.80
N GLU A 107 4.83 3.08 -25.74
CA GLU A 107 5.49 1.79 -25.56
C GLU A 107 7.02 1.87 -25.36
N ASN A 108 7.66 2.90 -25.92
CA ASN A 108 9.12 3.10 -25.85
C ASN A 108 9.55 4.23 -24.90
N VAL A 109 8.62 4.74 -24.08
CA VAL A 109 8.90 5.84 -23.17
C VAL A 109 9.69 5.35 -21.96
N GLU A 110 10.71 6.11 -21.56
CA GLU A 110 11.45 5.85 -20.34
C GLU A 110 10.59 6.12 -19.10
N ILE A 111 10.61 5.17 -18.17
CA ILE A 111 9.80 5.21 -16.96
C ILE A 111 10.57 5.90 -15.84
N GLN A 112 9.92 6.85 -15.18
CA GLN A 112 10.44 7.39 -13.93
C GLN A 112 10.32 6.34 -12.82
N ARG A 113 11.47 5.91 -12.28
CA ARG A 113 11.56 4.91 -11.22
C ARG A 113 11.94 5.54 -9.90
N GLN A 114 11.47 4.95 -8.82
CA GLN A 114 11.86 5.36 -7.47
C GLN A 114 13.37 5.17 -7.29
N PRO A 115 14.13 6.22 -6.97
CA PRO A 115 15.54 6.06 -6.64
C PRO A 115 15.73 5.38 -5.29
N PRO A 116 16.87 4.70 -5.06
CA PRO A 116 17.20 4.19 -3.74
C PRO A 116 17.37 5.37 -2.77
N ASN A 117 16.71 5.25 -1.63
CA ASN A 117 16.78 6.26 -0.56
C ASN A 117 16.40 5.62 0.76
N LEU A 118 17.39 5.44 1.64
CA LEU A 118 17.16 4.92 2.99
C LEU A 118 17.21 6.08 3.99
N PRO A 119 16.30 6.10 4.96
CA PRO A 119 16.39 7.06 6.06
C PRO A 119 17.64 6.78 6.89
N LYS A 120 18.13 7.80 7.60
CA LYS A 120 19.20 7.59 8.58
C LYS A 120 18.73 6.60 9.65
N MET A 121 19.60 5.65 10.01
CA MET A 121 19.30 4.73 11.12
C MET A 121 19.04 5.53 12.39
N PRO A 122 17.87 5.39 13.01
CA PRO A 122 17.52 6.16 14.20
C PRO A 122 18.20 5.64 15.46
N SER A 123 18.18 6.46 16.50
CA SER A 123 18.59 6.08 17.85
C SER A 123 17.67 6.75 18.88
N GLY A 124 17.60 6.20 20.08
CA GLY A 124 16.80 6.74 21.17
C GLY A 124 15.44 6.07 21.35
N LYS A 125 14.39 6.85 21.65
CA LYS A 125 13.06 6.33 21.98
C LYS A 125 12.38 5.73 20.75
N LEU A 126 11.68 4.60 20.96
CA LEU A 126 10.83 3.99 19.93
C LEU A 126 9.51 4.76 19.80
N ASP A 127 9.24 5.23 18.60
CA ASP A 127 7.97 5.79 18.17
C ASP A 127 7.66 5.32 16.74
N SER A 128 6.55 5.78 16.16
CA SER A 128 6.14 5.39 14.80
C SER A 128 7.22 5.63 13.75
N ASP A 129 7.89 6.78 13.79
CA ASP A 129 8.87 7.18 12.78
C ASP A 129 10.19 6.46 12.96
N THR A 130 10.67 6.31 14.21
CA THR A 130 11.90 5.57 14.49
C THR A 130 11.75 4.09 14.14
N ILE A 131 10.60 3.47 14.43
CA ILE A 131 10.34 2.08 14.03
C ILE A 131 10.26 1.98 12.50
N SER A 132 9.57 2.90 11.84
CA SER A 132 9.48 2.93 10.36
C SER A 132 10.86 3.07 9.70
N ALA A 133 11.74 3.90 10.27
CA ALA A 133 13.12 4.05 9.80
C ALA A 133 13.95 2.79 10.03
N VAL A 134 13.79 2.08 11.16
CA VAL A 134 14.44 0.79 11.39
C VAL A 134 13.96 -0.23 10.35
N VAL A 135 12.64 -0.39 10.17
CA VAL A 135 12.09 -1.29 9.15
C VAL A 135 12.68 -1.01 7.77
N ALA A 136 12.74 0.27 7.38
CA ALA A 136 13.31 0.68 6.10
C ALA A 136 14.78 0.24 5.94
N ASN A 137 15.57 0.33 6.99
CA ASN A 137 17.00 -0.01 6.96
C ASN A 137 17.29 -1.52 6.97
N VAL A 138 16.37 -2.34 7.51
CA VAL A 138 16.57 -3.79 7.63
C VAL A 138 15.80 -4.61 6.61
N LEU A 139 14.91 -3.99 5.82
CA LEU A 139 14.08 -4.68 4.85
C LEU A 139 14.94 -5.20 3.68
N PRO A 140 15.07 -6.54 3.51
CA PRO A 140 15.91 -7.08 2.44
C PRO A 140 15.19 -7.03 1.08
N GLU A 141 15.99 -7.15 0.02
CA GLU A 141 15.46 -7.30 -1.34
C GLU A 141 14.58 -8.56 -1.44
N GLY A 142 13.49 -8.43 -2.19
CA GLY A 142 12.55 -9.53 -2.38
C GLY A 142 11.65 -9.83 -1.19
N ALA A 143 11.74 -9.08 -0.09
CA ALA A 143 10.86 -9.27 1.05
C ALA A 143 9.37 -9.14 0.70
N ILE A 144 8.53 -9.81 1.46
CA ILE A 144 7.07 -9.64 1.45
C ILE A 144 6.66 -9.04 2.79
N VAL A 145 6.08 -7.85 2.78
CA VAL A 145 5.57 -7.20 3.98
C VAL A 145 4.07 -7.39 4.07
N SER A 146 3.58 -7.94 5.17
CA SER A 146 2.16 -7.99 5.51
C SER A 146 1.88 -6.93 6.58
N ASP A 147 1.19 -5.85 6.18
CA ASP A 147 1.03 -4.67 7.01
C ASP A 147 -0.37 -4.56 7.62
N GLU A 148 -0.43 -4.71 8.91
CA GLU A 148 -1.57 -4.49 9.77
C GLU A 148 -1.18 -3.63 11.00
N SER A 149 -0.18 -2.78 10.83
CA SER A 149 0.34 -1.93 11.91
C SER A 149 -0.59 -0.76 12.28
N ILE A 150 -1.60 -0.50 11.45
CA ILE A 150 -2.68 0.49 11.61
C ILE A 150 -2.12 1.87 12.00
N SER A 151 -2.42 2.36 13.21
CA SER A 151 -2.03 3.70 13.64
C SER A 151 -0.53 3.90 13.82
N MET A 152 0.21 2.84 14.18
CA MET A 152 1.66 2.92 14.38
C MET A 152 2.44 2.85 13.06
N GLY A 153 1.83 2.31 12.00
CA GLY A 153 2.47 2.18 10.68
C GLY A 153 2.13 3.28 9.68
N ARG A 154 1.54 4.39 10.10
CA ARG A 154 1.05 5.44 9.18
C ARG A 154 2.10 5.93 8.19
N ASN A 155 3.36 6.04 8.61
CA ASN A 155 4.45 6.58 7.82
C ASN A 155 5.32 5.50 7.15
N LEU A 156 5.05 4.20 7.40
CA LEU A 156 5.84 3.08 6.87
C LEU A 156 6.02 3.16 5.36
N LEU A 157 4.96 3.48 4.62
CA LEU A 157 5.02 3.54 3.16
C LEU A 157 5.96 4.65 2.66
N ASP A 158 6.03 5.78 3.34
CA ASP A 158 6.95 6.86 2.98
C ASP A 158 8.39 6.54 3.32
N PHE A 159 8.63 5.93 4.50
CA PHE A 159 9.95 5.51 4.92
C PHE A 159 10.54 4.39 4.04
N THR A 160 9.68 3.48 3.55
CA THR A 160 10.12 2.30 2.79
C THR A 160 10.10 2.47 1.27
N LYS A 161 9.68 3.63 0.74
CA LYS A 161 9.57 3.82 -0.71
C LYS A 161 10.88 3.63 -1.48
N GLY A 162 12.01 3.99 -0.89
CA GLY A 162 13.34 3.85 -1.48
C GLY A 162 14.15 2.64 -0.99
N CYS A 163 13.53 1.71 -0.25
CA CYS A 163 14.14 0.44 0.16
C CYS A 163 14.41 -0.48 -1.04
N PRO A 164 15.17 -1.57 -0.89
CA PRO A 164 15.28 -2.60 -1.91
C PRO A 164 13.90 -3.06 -2.43
N PRO A 165 13.78 -3.55 -3.67
CA PRO A 165 12.52 -4.01 -4.24
C PRO A 165 11.83 -5.05 -3.35
N HIS A 166 10.54 -4.84 -3.04
CA HIS A 166 9.75 -5.68 -2.16
C HIS A 166 8.28 -5.68 -2.54
N ASP A 167 7.50 -6.61 -2.00
CA ASP A 167 6.04 -6.62 -2.09
C ASP A 167 5.43 -6.13 -0.78
N TRP A 168 4.35 -5.38 -0.90
CA TRP A 168 3.57 -4.89 0.24
C TRP A 168 2.14 -5.38 0.15
N LEU A 169 1.73 -6.16 1.13
CA LEU A 169 0.37 -6.65 1.30
C LEU A 169 -0.29 -5.82 2.39
N PHE A 170 -1.48 -5.32 2.10
CA PHE A 170 -2.24 -4.51 3.04
C PHE A 170 -3.55 -5.19 3.42
N ILE A 171 -4.08 -4.89 4.61
CA ILE A 171 -5.39 -5.41 5.00
C ILE A 171 -6.48 -4.88 4.08
N THR A 172 -7.24 -5.78 3.48
CA THR A 172 -8.37 -5.44 2.63
C THR A 172 -9.63 -5.24 3.46
N GLY A 173 -10.44 -4.23 3.11
CA GLY A 173 -11.68 -3.93 3.81
C GLY A 173 -11.53 -3.55 5.30
N GLY A 174 -10.33 -3.24 5.79
CA GLY A 174 -10.08 -2.92 7.19
C GLY A 174 -10.26 -4.08 8.16
N SER A 175 -10.17 -5.32 7.66
CA SER A 175 -10.38 -6.55 8.44
C SER A 175 -9.16 -6.86 9.31
N ILE A 176 -9.11 -6.27 10.51
CA ILE A 176 -8.05 -6.57 11.48
C ILE A 176 -8.06 -8.05 11.89
N GLY A 177 -6.87 -8.60 12.09
CA GLY A 177 -6.63 -10.04 12.22
C GLY A 177 -6.24 -10.73 10.92
N GLN A 178 -6.25 -10.04 9.77
CA GLN A 178 -5.83 -10.58 8.48
C GLN A 178 -4.30 -10.67 8.36
N GLY A 179 -3.54 -9.79 8.98
CA GLY A 179 -2.11 -9.59 8.73
C GLY A 179 -1.25 -10.84 8.98
N MET A 180 -1.38 -11.47 10.15
CA MET A 180 -0.57 -12.65 10.49
C MET A 180 -0.92 -13.90 9.66
N PRO A 181 -2.21 -14.26 9.43
CA PRO A 181 -2.57 -15.33 8.50
C PRO A 181 -2.09 -15.06 7.07
N LEU A 182 -2.18 -13.83 6.61
CA LEU A 182 -1.69 -13.43 5.28
C LEU A 182 -0.17 -13.59 5.16
N ALA A 183 0.58 -13.19 6.19
CA ALA A 183 2.03 -13.42 6.25
C ALA A 183 2.36 -14.92 6.24
N THR A 184 1.60 -15.72 6.98
CA THR A 184 1.75 -17.18 6.99
C THR A 184 1.52 -17.76 5.60
N GLY A 185 0.43 -17.37 4.93
CA GLY A 185 0.13 -17.79 3.55
C GLY A 185 1.20 -17.37 2.55
N ALA A 186 1.71 -16.14 2.67
CA ALA A 186 2.80 -15.64 1.82
C ALA A 186 4.07 -16.47 1.99
N ALA A 187 4.44 -16.82 3.23
CA ALA A 187 5.62 -17.63 3.50
C ALA A 187 5.48 -19.09 3.04
N VAL A 188 4.27 -19.64 3.05
CA VAL A 188 4.00 -20.96 2.47
C VAL A 188 4.13 -20.93 0.95
N ALA A 189 3.60 -19.88 0.31
CA ALA A 189 3.61 -19.73 -1.15
C ALA A 189 5.00 -19.35 -1.71
N CYS A 190 5.82 -18.63 -0.94
CA CYS A 190 7.12 -18.10 -1.36
C CYS A 190 8.19 -18.46 -0.33
N ARG A 191 8.54 -19.73 -0.22
CA ARG A 191 9.47 -20.24 0.81
C ARG A 191 10.90 -19.69 0.71
N ASP A 192 11.26 -19.20 -0.44
CA ASP A 192 12.56 -18.58 -0.77
C ASP A 192 12.66 -17.10 -0.41
N ARG A 193 11.55 -16.52 0.04
CA ARG A 193 11.47 -15.07 0.35
C ARG A 193 11.23 -14.82 1.84
N PRO A 194 11.92 -13.85 2.44
CA PRO A 194 11.63 -13.44 3.81
C PRO A 194 10.29 -12.70 3.88
N VAL A 195 9.51 -12.99 4.92
CA VAL A 195 8.22 -12.34 5.18
C VAL A 195 8.30 -11.53 6.46
N LEU A 196 7.89 -10.27 6.40
CA LEU A 196 7.78 -9.39 7.55
C LEU A 196 6.29 -9.14 7.84
N SER A 197 5.81 -9.58 9.00
CA SER A 197 4.45 -9.33 9.49
C SER A 197 4.48 -8.18 10.49
N LEU A 198 3.80 -7.09 10.16
CA LEU A 198 3.69 -5.90 11.00
C LEU A 198 2.26 -5.82 11.53
N SER A 199 2.03 -5.97 12.81
CA SER A 199 0.69 -6.02 13.39
C SER A 199 0.55 -5.16 14.63
N GLY A 200 -0.57 -4.46 14.78
CA GLY A 200 -0.94 -3.83 16.04
C GLY A 200 -1.23 -4.89 17.13
N ASP A 201 -1.01 -4.54 18.39
CA ASP A 201 -1.26 -5.45 19.53
C ASP A 201 -2.72 -5.94 19.59
N GLY A 202 -3.69 -5.04 19.40
CA GLY A 202 -5.11 -5.41 19.33
C GLY A 202 -5.45 -6.27 18.12
N SER A 203 -4.91 -5.96 16.94
CA SER A 203 -5.12 -6.73 15.71
C SER A 203 -4.54 -8.15 15.83
N ALA A 204 -3.37 -8.28 16.42
CA ALA A 204 -2.69 -9.56 16.63
C ALA A 204 -3.54 -10.55 17.46
N MET A 205 -4.33 -10.06 18.41
CA MET A 205 -5.17 -10.90 19.28
C MET A 205 -6.27 -11.66 18.54
N TYR A 206 -6.67 -11.21 17.36
CA TYR A 206 -7.71 -11.91 16.57
C TYR A 206 -7.21 -13.24 15.99
N THR A 207 -5.92 -13.35 15.66
CA THR A 207 -5.36 -14.48 14.91
C THR A 207 -3.95 -14.88 15.38
N LEU A 208 -3.65 -14.66 16.67
CA LEU A 208 -2.33 -14.94 17.25
C LEU A 208 -1.89 -16.40 17.07
N GLN A 209 -2.84 -17.35 16.93
CA GLN A 209 -2.58 -18.75 16.62
C GLN A 209 -1.82 -18.95 15.29
N SER A 210 -1.77 -17.95 14.42
CA SER A 210 -0.92 -17.98 13.23
C SER A 210 0.56 -18.16 13.60
N LEU A 211 1.01 -17.64 14.76
CA LEU A 211 2.39 -17.81 15.25
C LEU A 211 2.72 -19.28 15.50
N TRP A 212 1.75 -20.06 16.02
CA TRP A 212 1.92 -21.49 16.19
C TRP A 212 2.11 -22.20 14.85
N THR A 213 1.33 -21.83 13.83
CA THR A 213 1.48 -22.40 12.47
C THR A 213 2.85 -22.01 11.88
N GLN A 214 3.27 -20.75 12.01
CA GLN A 214 4.56 -20.29 11.53
C GLN A 214 5.72 -21.07 12.17
N ALA A 215 5.67 -21.29 13.48
CA ALA A 215 6.67 -22.06 14.20
C ALA A 215 6.66 -23.55 13.82
N ARG A 216 5.48 -24.18 13.78
CA ARG A 216 5.34 -25.59 13.41
C ARG A 216 5.86 -25.88 12.00
N GLU A 217 5.54 -25.02 11.04
CA GLU A 217 5.94 -25.17 9.63
C GLU A 217 7.33 -24.58 9.33
N GLN A 218 8.02 -24.06 10.34
CA GLN A 218 9.35 -23.45 10.23
C GLN A 218 9.41 -22.39 9.12
N LEU A 219 8.40 -21.51 9.08
CA LEU A 219 8.28 -20.50 8.06
C LEU A 219 9.22 -19.32 8.31
N ASN A 220 9.79 -18.77 7.24
CA ASN A 220 10.66 -17.59 7.30
C ASN A 220 9.80 -16.32 7.46
N VAL A 221 9.19 -16.15 8.64
CA VAL A 221 8.36 -15.00 9.00
C VAL A 221 8.93 -14.33 10.24
N THR A 222 9.18 -13.03 10.14
CA THR A 222 9.45 -12.19 11.31
C THR A 222 8.19 -11.39 11.63
N THR A 223 7.61 -11.59 12.81
CA THR A 223 6.43 -10.86 13.27
C THR A 223 6.81 -9.79 14.26
N VAL A 224 6.45 -8.53 13.95
CA VAL A 224 6.62 -7.35 14.83
C VAL A 224 5.26 -6.91 15.34
N ILE A 225 5.08 -6.93 16.67
CA ILE A 225 3.86 -6.46 17.33
C ILE A 225 4.10 -5.05 17.88
N TYR A 226 3.29 -4.10 17.41
CA TYR A 226 3.30 -2.72 17.89
C TYR A 226 2.46 -2.60 19.17
N ALA A 227 3.09 -2.78 20.32
CA ALA A 227 2.44 -2.76 21.62
C ALA A 227 2.28 -1.32 22.15
N ASN A 228 1.41 -0.53 21.54
CA ASN A 228 1.12 0.85 21.95
C ASN A 228 0.13 0.95 23.12
N ARG A 229 -0.46 -0.18 23.54
CA ARG A 229 -1.46 -0.29 24.64
C ARG A 229 -2.63 0.68 24.48
N SER A 230 -3.01 0.99 23.26
CA SER A 230 -4.06 1.98 22.97
C SER A 230 -4.83 1.60 21.71
N TYR A 231 -6.13 1.80 21.74
CA TYR A 231 -6.97 1.72 20.53
C TYR A 231 -6.92 3.07 19.79
N ALA A 232 -5.70 3.45 19.36
CA ALA A 232 -5.39 4.79 18.89
C ALA A 232 -6.21 5.22 17.65
N ILE A 233 -6.62 4.27 16.80
CA ILE A 233 -7.48 4.59 15.64
C ILE A 233 -8.84 5.08 16.08
N LEU A 234 -9.47 4.46 17.10
CA LEU A 234 -10.77 4.91 17.62
C LEU A 234 -10.65 6.25 18.34
N HIS A 235 -9.57 6.49 19.07
CA HIS A 235 -9.31 7.80 19.66
C HIS A 235 -9.19 8.92 18.61
N GLY A 236 -8.71 8.57 17.39
CA GLY A 236 -8.65 9.49 16.27
C GLY A 236 -10.02 9.77 15.64
N GLU A 237 -10.89 8.76 15.57
CA GLU A 237 -12.22 8.87 14.98
C GLU A 237 -13.23 9.63 15.90
N LEU A 238 -12.97 9.67 17.22
CA LEU A 238 -13.82 10.36 18.20
C LEU A 238 -13.50 11.85 18.35
N ARG A 239 -12.50 12.39 17.67
CA ARG A 239 -12.08 13.80 17.70
C ARG A 239 -12.55 14.56 16.46
#